data_7db93438a8e3340a2d56412137bf5536
#
_entry.id   7db93438a8e3340a2d56412137bf5536
#
_cell.length_a   1.000
_cell.length_b   1.000
_cell.length_c   1.000
_cell.angle_alpha   90.00
_cell.angle_beta   90.00
_cell.angle_gamma   90.00
#
_symmetry.space_group_name_H-M   'P 1'
#
loop_
_entity.id
_entity.type
_entity.pdbx_description
1 polymer ?
#
loop_
_entity_poly.entity_id
_entity_poly.type
_entity_poly.pdbx_seq_one_letter_code
_entity_poly.pdbx_strand_id
1 'polypeptide(L)'
;VRAAPVLVLTGMALEAEIAAGRGAHGTAAQAAHVLYGLRGDALANALAERLCQPCAGVISFGMAGGLAPELPAGTVIVPVGIATRTGVLPAHADWTAALQASLPRAVGGLLAGVDAPVATVADKLALQRASGAVAADMESHIGARLARHAGV
;
A
#
# COMPACT_ATOMS: atom_id res chain seq x y z
N VAL A 1 -11.55 22.16 13.89
CA VAL A 1 -11.74 20.69 13.87
C VAL A 1 -10.44 20.10 13.33
N ARG A 2 -9.73 19.26 14.10
CA ARG A 2 -8.53 18.56 13.58
C ARG A 2 -8.99 17.56 12.53
N ALA A 3 -8.34 17.56 11.36
CA ALA A 3 -8.59 16.57 10.35
C ALA A 3 -8.29 15.15 10.89
N ALA A 4 -9.12 14.19 10.50
CA ALA A 4 -8.91 12.79 10.90
C ALA A 4 -7.55 12.29 10.36
N PRO A 5 -6.82 11.47 11.12
CA PRO A 5 -5.50 10.99 10.71
C PRO A 5 -5.61 10.02 9.53
N VAL A 6 -4.54 9.92 8.73
CA VAL A 6 -4.34 8.86 7.75
C VAL A 6 -3.65 7.68 8.44
N LEU A 7 -4.15 6.47 8.24
CA LEU A 7 -3.46 5.25 8.67
C LEU A 7 -2.47 4.82 7.59
N VAL A 8 -1.21 4.62 7.96
CA VAL A 8 -0.17 4.19 7.03
C VAL A 8 0.35 2.81 7.43
N LEU A 9 0.30 1.87 6.48
CA LEU A 9 0.83 0.52 6.67
C LEU A 9 2.20 0.43 6.01
N THR A 10 3.20 -0.07 6.72
CA THR A 10 4.56 -0.25 6.19
C THR A 10 5.16 -1.56 6.69
N GLY A 11 6.03 -2.16 5.86
CA GLY A 11 6.71 -3.41 6.22
C GLY A 11 7.97 -3.20 7.06
N MET A 12 8.65 -2.04 6.93
CA MET A 12 9.97 -1.81 7.50
C MET A 12 10.05 -0.54 8.35
N ALA A 13 10.98 -0.53 9.32
CA ALA A 13 11.21 0.62 10.20
C ALA A 13 11.61 1.89 9.44
N LEU A 14 12.45 1.78 8.41
CA LEU A 14 12.85 2.91 7.57
C LEU A 14 11.65 3.55 6.86
N GLU A 15 10.75 2.72 6.32
CA GLU A 15 9.53 3.20 5.69
C GLU A 15 8.63 3.92 6.69
N ALA A 16 8.54 3.40 7.92
CA ALA A 16 7.77 4.03 9.00
C ALA A 16 8.35 5.40 9.39
N GLU A 17 9.67 5.54 9.44
CA GLU A 17 10.32 6.83 9.70
C GLU A 17 10.02 7.86 8.62
N ILE A 18 10.07 7.43 7.35
CA ILE A 18 9.72 8.28 6.20
C ILE A 18 8.25 8.69 6.26
N ALA A 19 7.34 7.72 6.48
CA ALA A 19 5.91 7.96 6.57
C ALA A 19 5.54 8.89 7.75
N ALA A 20 6.28 8.82 8.86
CA ALA A 20 6.12 9.71 10.01
C ALA A 20 6.71 11.11 9.79
N GLY A 21 7.29 11.39 8.62
CA GLY A 21 7.87 12.71 8.30
C GLY A 21 9.20 13.01 8.98
N ARG A 22 9.90 12.01 9.53
CA ARG A 22 11.17 12.20 10.23
C ARG A 22 12.37 12.49 9.31
N GLY A 23 12.15 12.75 8.04
CA GLY A 23 13.20 13.08 7.07
C GLY A 23 12.90 14.30 6.22
N ALA A 24 11.76 14.96 6.38
CA ALA A 24 11.35 16.07 5.53
C ALA A 24 11.36 17.39 6.29
N HIS A 25 12.16 18.35 5.82
CA HIS A 25 12.00 19.77 6.11
C HIS A 25 10.71 20.25 5.40
N GLY A 26 9.55 20.16 6.05
CA GLY A 26 8.30 20.58 5.44
C GLY A 26 7.18 20.66 6.48
N THR A 27 6.29 21.62 6.25
CA THR A 27 5.08 21.97 7.01
C THR A 27 4.36 20.75 7.60
N ALA A 28 3.86 20.90 8.82
CA ALA A 28 3.20 19.89 9.64
C ALA A 28 2.39 18.87 8.81
N ALA A 29 2.98 17.71 8.61
CA ALA A 29 2.28 16.59 8.02
C ALA A 29 1.04 16.31 8.87
N GLN A 30 -0.10 16.21 8.22
CA GLN A 30 -1.33 15.72 8.81
C GLN A 30 -0.98 14.45 9.61
N ALA A 31 -1.40 14.34 10.86
CA ALA A 31 -0.95 13.28 11.75
C ALA A 31 -1.18 11.91 11.10
N ALA A 32 -0.10 11.28 10.66
CA ALA A 32 -0.13 9.92 10.16
C ALA A 32 0.03 8.97 11.35
N HIS A 33 -0.85 7.97 11.43
CA HIS A 33 -0.68 6.86 12.36
C HIS A 33 -0.08 5.69 11.61
N VAL A 34 1.17 5.37 11.91
CA VAL A 34 1.93 4.34 11.19
C VAL A 34 1.85 3.01 11.94
N LEU A 35 1.41 1.97 11.22
CA LEU A 35 1.50 0.57 11.62
C LEU A 35 2.63 -0.08 10.82
N TYR A 36 3.68 -0.56 11.48
CA TYR A 36 4.84 -1.14 10.79
C TYR A 36 5.27 -2.48 11.37
N GLY A 37 5.94 -3.29 10.54
CA GLY A 37 6.54 -4.55 10.95
C GLY A 37 5.53 -5.65 11.28
N LEU A 38 4.24 -5.42 11.03
CA LEU A 38 3.16 -6.38 11.24
C LEU A 38 2.80 -7.05 9.91
N ARG A 39 2.38 -8.32 9.97
CA ARG A 39 1.98 -9.12 8.81
C ARG A 39 0.79 -10.00 9.15
N GLY A 40 0.06 -10.44 8.11
CA GLY A 40 -1.05 -11.37 8.26
C GLY A 40 -2.06 -10.93 9.33
N ASP A 41 -2.44 -11.87 10.20
CA ASP A 41 -3.44 -11.61 11.24
C ASP A 41 -3.01 -10.54 12.25
N ALA A 42 -1.71 -10.42 12.56
CA ALA A 42 -1.23 -9.37 13.45
C ALA A 42 -1.49 -7.98 12.87
N LEU A 43 -1.23 -7.77 11.58
CA LEU A 43 -1.55 -6.53 10.87
C LEU A 43 -3.06 -6.31 10.80
N ALA A 44 -3.81 -7.36 10.46
CA ALA A 44 -5.26 -7.28 10.35
C ALA A 44 -5.91 -6.86 11.67
N ASN A 45 -5.50 -7.45 12.80
CA ASN A 45 -6.03 -7.15 14.13
C ASN A 45 -5.69 -5.71 14.55
N ALA A 46 -4.42 -5.30 14.40
CA ALA A 46 -3.99 -3.95 14.74
C ALA A 46 -4.68 -2.87 13.89
N LEU A 47 -4.87 -3.13 12.59
CA LEU A 47 -5.58 -2.22 11.70
C LEU A 47 -7.08 -2.16 12.03
N ALA A 48 -7.72 -3.30 12.30
CA ALA A 48 -9.13 -3.34 12.68
C ALA A 48 -9.40 -2.54 13.96
N GLU A 49 -8.52 -2.66 14.96
CA GLU A 49 -8.60 -1.85 16.19
C GLU A 49 -8.51 -0.34 15.89
N ARG A 50 -7.60 0.05 15.01
CA ARG A 50 -7.43 1.46 14.63
C ARG A 50 -8.61 1.99 13.82
N LEU A 51 -9.21 1.18 12.98
CA LEU A 51 -10.38 1.54 12.18
C LEU A 51 -11.67 1.70 13.02
N CYS A 52 -11.67 1.32 14.30
CA CYS A 52 -12.73 1.68 15.25
C CYS A 52 -12.70 3.18 15.62
N GLN A 53 -11.65 3.91 15.28
CA GLN A 53 -11.53 5.35 15.49
C GLN A 53 -11.64 6.10 14.16
N PRO A 54 -12.13 7.36 14.16
CA PRO A 54 -12.20 8.15 12.94
C PRO A 54 -10.84 8.27 12.25
N CYS A 55 -10.78 7.92 10.96
CA CYS A 55 -9.61 8.12 10.11
C CYS A 55 -10.03 8.64 8.73
N ALA A 56 -9.10 9.30 8.03
CA ALA A 56 -9.34 9.83 6.68
C ALA A 56 -9.21 8.75 5.61
N GLY A 57 -8.55 7.64 5.92
CA GLY A 57 -8.33 6.52 5.02
C GLY A 57 -7.04 5.74 5.36
N VAL A 58 -6.75 4.72 4.56
CA VAL A 58 -5.60 3.83 4.74
C VAL A 58 -4.70 3.91 3.51
N ILE A 59 -3.39 4.06 3.72
CA ILE A 59 -2.35 3.99 2.68
C ILE A 59 -1.40 2.83 3.03
N SER A 60 -1.17 1.92 2.09
CA SER A 60 -0.02 1.01 2.13
C SER A 60 1.16 1.73 1.46
N PHE A 61 2.27 1.87 2.18
CA PHE A 61 3.45 2.60 1.72
C PHE A 61 4.71 1.78 2.00
N GLY A 62 5.53 1.59 0.98
CA GLY A 62 6.79 0.88 1.13
C GLY A 62 7.33 0.29 -0.16
N MET A 63 8.30 -0.61 -0.03
CA MET A 63 8.89 -1.33 -1.15
C MET A 63 8.04 -2.54 -1.53
N ALA A 64 7.85 -2.73 -2.83
CA ALA A 64 7.19 -3.89 -3.40
C ALA A 64 8.14 -4.71 -4.27
N GLY A 65 7.91 -6.01 -4.36
CA GLY A 65 8.64 -6.89 -5.27
C GLY A 65 8.17 -6.71 -6.70
N GLY A 66 9.04 -6.24 -7.61
CA GLY A 66 8.69 -6.08 -9.02
C GLY A 66 8.32 -7.42 -9.67
N LEU A 67 7.22 -7.42 -10.43
CA LEU A 67 6.73 -8.54 -11.25
C LEU A 67 6.90 -8.25 -12.74
N ALA A 68 6.69 -7.02 -13.17
CA ALA A 68 6.81 -6.59 -14.55
C ALA A 68 8.29 -6.39 -14.93
N PRO A 69 8.85 -7.21 -15.83
CA PRO A 69 10.29 -7.20 -16.13
C PRO A 69 10.75 -5.91 -16.82
N GLU A 70 9.83 -5.17 -17.43
CA GLU A 70 10.10 -3.88 -18.09
C GLU A 70 10.25 -2.72 -17.10
N LEU A 71 9.85 -2.88 -15.84
CA LEU A 71 9.98 -1.83 -14.83
C LEU A 71 11.31 -1.95 -14.07
N PRO A 72 12.20 -0.97 -14.18
CA PRO A 72 13.46 -0.98 -13.44
C PRO A 72 13.26 -0.84 -11.93
N ALA A 73 14.21 -1.35 -11.15
CA ALA A 73 14.24 -1.15 -9.70
C ALA A 73 14.24 0.35 -9.37
N GLY A 74 13.49 0.73 -8.33
CA GLY A 74 13.30 2.13 -7.94
C GLY A 74 12.16 2.84 -8.68
N THR A 75 11.44 2.15 -9.57
CA THR A 75 10.21 2.69 -10.15
C THR A 75 9.18 2.92 -9.04
N VAL A 76 8.64 4.14 -9.01
CA VAL A 76 7.51 4.47 -8.11
C VAL A 76 6.22 3.96 -8.74
N ILE A 77 5.43 3.21 -7.96
CA ILE A 77 4.14 2.68 -8.41
C ILE A 77 3.03 3.32 -7.58
N VAL A 78 2.03 3.87 -8.26
CA VAL A 78 0.77 4.32 -7.65
C VAL A 78 -0.34 3.42 -8.21
N PRO A 79 -0.72 2.35 -7.50
CA PRO A 79 -1.62 1.35 -8.03
C PRO A 79 -3.05 1.87 -8.15
N VAL A 80 -3.75 1.39 -9.17
CA VAL A 80 -5.19 1.65 -9.37
C VAL A 80 -6.07 0.62 -8.67
N GLY A 81 -5.47 -0.44 -8.16
CA GLY A 81 -6.16 -1.50 -7.42
C GLY A 81 -5.21 -2.60 -6.97
N ILE A 82 -5.72 -3.44 -6.09
CA ILE A 82 -5.01 -4.56 -5.49
C ILE A 82 -5.62 -5.86 -6.02
N ALA A 83 -4.83 -6.62 -6.77
CA ALA A 83 -5.21 -7.97 -7.19
C ALA A 83 -5.09 -8.93 -6.01
N THR A 84 -6.15 -9.67 -5.75
CA THR A 84 -6.23 -10.69 -4.70
C THR A 84 -6.68 -12.01 -5.30
N ARG A 85 -6.69 -13.09 -4.51
CA ARG A 85 -7.21 -14.40 -4.97
C ARG A 85 -8.70 -14.39 -5.31
N THR A 86 -9.46 -13.42 -4.78
CA THR A 86 -10.91 -13.33 -4.97
C THR A 86 -11.34 -12.21 -5.93
N GLY A 87 -10.40 -11.53 -6.57
CA GLY A 87 -10.66 -10.44 -7.50
C GLY A 87 -9.82 -9.20 -7.20
N VAL A 88 -10.20 -8.09 -7.81
CA VAL A 88 -9.51 -6.81 -7.65
C VAL A 88 -10.26 -5.91 -6.68
N LEU A 89 -9.56 -5.39 -5.69
CA LEU A 89 -10.02 -4.32 -4.82
C LEU A 89 -9.54 -2.99 -5.41
N PRO A 90 -10.44 -2.08 -5.84
CA PRO A 90 -10.03 -0.79 -6.40
C PRO A 90 -9.36 0.09 -5.32
N ALA A 91 -8.35 0.86 -5.73
CA ALA A 91 -7.82 1.94 -4.92
C ALA A 91 -8.79 3.15 -4.93
N HIS A 92 -8.65 4.05 -3.96
CA HIS A 92 -9.48 5.26 -3.91
C HIS A 92 -9.13 6.20 -5.06
N ALA A 93 -10.07 6.43 -5.97
CA ALA A 93 -9.82 7.09 -7.24
C ALA A 93 -9.21 8.50 -7.09
N ASP A 94 -9.77 9.33 -6.20
CA ASP A 94 -9.30 10.71 -6.02
C ASP A 94 -7.89 10.76 -5.41
N TRP A 95 -7.59 9.87 -4.45
CA TRP A 95 -6.24 9.79 -3.87
C TRP A 95 -5.23 9.27 -4.88
N THR A 96 -5.61 8.28 -5.67
CA THR A 96 -4.77 7.74 -6.76
C THR A 96 -4.46 8.84 -7.78
N ALA A 97 -5.48 9.58 -8.23
CA ALA A 97 -5.30 10.69 -9.16
C ALA A 97 -4.40 11.81 -8.59
N ALA A 98 -4.61 12.20 -7.33
CA ALA A 98 -3.80 13.22 -6.66
C ALA A 98 -2.33 12.78 -6.51
N LEU A 99 -2.09 11.52 -6.15
CA LEU A 99 -0.73 10.97 -6.05
C LEU A 99 -0.05 10.90 -7.42
N GLN A 100 -0.74 10.45 -8.46
CA GLN A 100 -0.21 10.40 -9.83
C GLN A 100 0.11 11.80 -10.36
N ALA A 101 -0.74 12.79 -10.07
CA ALA A 101 -0.48 14.19 -10.44
C ALA A 101 0.76 14.75 -9.72
N SER A 102 0.97 14.38 -8.47
CA SER A 102 2.13 14.81 -7.66
C SER A 102 3.42 14.06 -8.01
N LEU A 103 3.31 12.90 -8.62
CA LEU A 103 4.41 11.99 -8.96
C LEU A 103 4.39 11.67 -10.47
N PRO A 104 4.72 12.62 -11.35
CA PRO A 104 4.50 12.49 -12.80
C PRO A 104 5.31 11.35 -13.47
N ARG A 105 6.28 10.78 -12.78
CA ARG A 105 7.05 9.60 -13.24
C ARG A 105 6.58 8.30 -12.61
N ALA A 106 5.54 8.33 -11.76
CA ALA A 106 4.99 7.12 -11.19
C ALA A 106 4.22 6.31 -12.25
N VAL A 107 4.33 5.00 -12.15
CA VAL A 107 3.64 4.05 -13.02
C VAL A 107 2.36 3.59 -12.32
N GLY A 108 1.29 3.50 -13.08
CA GLY A 108 0.04 2.87 -12.64
C GLY A 108 0.10 1.34 -12.75
N GLY A 109 -1.04 0.70 -12.56
CA GLY A 109 -1.21 -0.74 -12.70
C GLY A 109 -1.79 -1.39 -11.45
N LEU A 110 -1.89 -2.71 -11.46
CA LEU A 110 -2.33 -3.47 -10.28
C LEU A 110 -1.14 -3.84 -9.40
N LEU A 111 -1.36 -3.86 -8.09
CA LEU A 111 -0.44 -4.43 -7.12
C LEU A 111 -1.02 -5.78 -6.67
N ALA A 112 -0.22 -6.85 -6.65
CA ALA A 112 -0.65 -8.14 -6.14
C ALA A 112 -0.45 -8.20 -4.61
N GLY A 113 -1.54 -8.37 -3.87
CA GLY A 113 -1.47 -8.63 -2.43
C GLY A 113 -1.21 -10.12 -2.18
N VAL A 114 -0.12 -10.45 -1.50
CA VAL A 114 0.30 -11.83 -1.22
C VAL A 114 0.59 -12.05 0.25
N ASP A 115 0.40 -13.29 0.74
CA ASP A 115 0.63 -13.63 2.15
C ASP A 115 2.10 -14.02 2.43
N ALA A 116 2.89 -14.29 1.39
CA ALA A 116 4.29 -14.70 1.49
C ALA A 116 5.14 -14.06 0.39
N PRO A 117 6.45 -13.87 0.62
CA PRO A 117 7.34 -13.32 -0.39
C PRO A 117 7.40 -14.17 -1.66
N VAL A 118 7.33 -13.52 -2.82
CA VAL A 118 7.49 -14.16 -4.13
C VAL A 118 8.97 -14.07 -4.52
N ALA A 119 9.75 -15.13 -4.25
CA ALA A 119 11.21 -15.07 -4.30
C ALA A 119 11.79 -15.46 -5.66
N THR A 120 11.19 -16.43 -6.36
CA THR A 120 11.77 -16.94 -7.61
C THR A 120 11.25 -16.20 -8.83
N VAL A 121 12.06 -16.17 -9.91
CA VAL A 121 11.64 -15.60 -11.20
C VAL A 121 10.42 -16.32 -11.75
N ALA A 122 10.37 -17.65 -11.62
CA ALA A 122 9.25 -18.45 -12.08
C ALA A 122 7.94 -18.08 -11.37
N ASP A 123 7.98 -17.93 -10.03
CA ASP A 123 6.80 -17.55 -9.25
C ASP A 123 6.35 -16.12 -9.56
N LYS A 124 7.30 -15.19 -9.75
CA LYS A 124 6.99 -13.82 -10.16
C LYS A 124 6.28 -13.77 -11.51
N LEU A 125 6.79 -14.49 -12.51
CA LEU A 125 6.16 -14.57 -13.82
C LEU A 125 4.78 -15.25 -13.76
N ALA A 126 4.64 -16.31 -12.96
CA ALA A 126 3.35 -16.97 -12.76
C ALA A 126 2.33 -16.03 -12.13
N LEU A 127 2.72 -15.30 -11.06
CA LEU A 127 1.85 -14.33 -10.39
C LEU A 127 1.48 -13.17 -11.33
N GLN A 128 2.43 -12.64 -12.09
CA GLN A 128 2.16 -11.58 -13.07
C GLN A 128 1.13 -12.02 -14.11
N ARG A 129 1.31 -13.22 -14.70
CA ARG A 129 0.37 -13.74 -15.69
C ARG A 129 -1.03 -13.96 -15.12
N ALA A 130 -1.10 -14.44 -13.88
CA ALA A 130 -2.39 -14.71 -13.24
C ALA A 130 -3.13 -13.45 -12.78
N SER A 131 -2.40 -12.42 -12.35
CA SER A 131 -2.99 -11.21 -11.73
C SER A 131 -2.98 -9.97 -12.62
N GLY A 132 -2.11 -9.92 -13.63
CA GLY A 132 -1.82 -8.70 -14.38
C GLY A 132 -1.12 -7.61 -13.57
N ALA A 133 -0.64 -7.93 -12.36
CA ALA A 133 -0.02 -6.97 -11.47
C ALA A 133 1.43 -6.65 -11.89
N VAL A 134 1.84 -5.41 -11.66
CA VAL A 134 3.20 -4.92 -11.99
C VAL A 134 4.19 -5.14 -10.84
N ALA A 135 3.70 -5.28 -9.61
CA ALA A 135 4.49 -5.59 -8.42
C ALA A 135 3.63 -6.33 -7.39
N ALA A 136 4.26 -6.82 -6.32
CA ALA A 136 3.59 -7.51 -5.21
C ALA A 136 4.10 -7.00 -3.85
N ASP A 137 3.19 -6.95 -2.87
CA ASP A 137 3.49 -6.67 -1.47
C ASP A 137 2.68 -7.59 -0.53
N MET A 138 2.91 -7.47 0.78
CA MET A 138 2.26 -8.32 1.77
C MET A 138 1.28 -7.58 2.69
N GLU A 139 1.09 -6.29 2.52
CA GLU A 139 0.28 -5.43 3.39
C GLU A 139 -0.97 -4.88 2.70
N SER A 140 -0.87 -4.52 1.43
CA SER A 140 -1.90 -3.75 0.70
C SER A 140 -3.25 -4.47 0.62
N HIS A 141 -3.27 -5.79 0.42
CA HIS A 141 -4.52 -6.55 0.34
C HIS A 141 -5.27 -6.61 1.70
N ILE A 142 -4.52 -6.62 2.80
CA ILE A 142 -5.09 -6.56 4.16
C ILE A 142 -5.67 -5.16 4.38
N GLY A 143 -4.88 -4.11 4.06
CA GLY A 143 -5.29 -2.71 4.15
C GLY A 143 -6.56 -2.42 3.35
N ALA A 144 -6.55 -2.75 2.07
CA ALA A 144 -7.67 -2.50 1.17
C ALA A 144 -8.96 -3.22 1.60
N ARG A 145 -8.84 -4.48 2.03
CA ARG A 145 -10.00 -5.26 2.50
C ARG A 145 -10.63 -4.64 3.74
N LEU A 146 -9.82 -4.27 4.74
CA LEU A 146 -10.33 -3.74 6.01
C LEU A 146 -10.82 -2.29 5.86
N ALA A 147 -10.13 -1.45 5.10
CA ALA A 147 -10.58 -0.10 4.78
C ALA A 147 -11.96 -0.12 4.11
N ARG A 148 -12.12 -0.96 3.08
CA ARG A 148 -13.40 -1.14 2.40
C ARG A 148 -14.51 -1.62 3.35
N HIS A 149 -14.20 -2.56 4.26
CA HIS A 149 -15.16 -3.05 5.24
C HIS A 149 -15.58 -1.96 6.24
N ALA A 150 -14.66 -1.08 6.61
CA ALA A 150 -14.90 0.06 7.49
C ALA A 150 -15.54 1.27 6.78
N GLY A 151 -15.64 1.27 5.46
CA GLY A 151 -16.22 2.37 4.68
C GLY A 151 -15.30 3.59 4.56
N VAL A 152 -13.98 3.40 4.60
CA VAL A 152 -12.96 4.45 4.47
C VAL A 152 -12.04 4.18 3.30
#